data_eea960febb38362470bebd9c3ac203e9
#
_entry.id   eea960febb38362470bebd9c3ac203e9
#
_cell.length_a   1.000
_cell.length_b   1.000
_cell.length_c   1.000
_cell.angle_alpha   90.00
_cell.angle_beta   90.00
_cell.angle_gamma   90.00
#
_symmetry.space_group_name_H-M   'P 1'
#
loop_
_entity.id
_entity.type
_entity.pdbx_description
1 polymer ?
#
loop_
_entity_poly.entity_id
_entity_poly.type
_entity_poly.pdbx_seq_one_letter_code
_entity_poly.pdbx_strand_id
1 'polypeptide(L)' 'MTESEAMIEKRKFAIELKQLVHQKCVEINHYVSGCDSPFSYTQIADVQESLREIENTLNIKVKE' A
#
# COMPACT_ATOMS: atom_id res chain seq x y z
N MET A 1 10.41 21.60 21.39
CA MET A 1 9.72 21.08 20.19
C MET A 1 8.24 21.42 20.25
N THR A 2 7.71 21.97 19.20
CA THR A 2 6.31 22.32 19.12
C THR A 2 5.49 21.14 18.58
N GLU A 3 4.19 21.14 18.86
CA GLU A 3 3.30 20.12 18.33
C GLU A 3 3.32 20.10 16.81
N SER A 4 3.50 21.26 16.18
CA SER A 4 3.57 21.38 14.73
C SER A 4 4.71 20.55 14.14
N GLU A 5 5.87 20.56 14.77
CA GLU A 5 7.01 19.77 14.30
C GLU A 5 6.75 18.28 14.40
N ALA A 6 6.15 17.84 15.52
CA ALA A 6 5.80 16.44 15.69
C ALA A 6 4.76 16.00 14.66
N MET A 7 3.79 16.85 14.34
CA MET A 7 2.78 16.55 13.34
C MET A 7 3.38 16.47 11.95
N ILE A 8 4.33 17.35 11.64
CA ILE A 8 5.00 17.35 10.33
C ILE A 8 5.78 16.04 10.15
N GLU A 9 6.51 15.61 11.18
CA GLU A 9 7.27 14.37 11.12
C GLU A 9 6.36 13.16 10.95
N LYS A 10 5.25 13.10 11.69
CA LYS A 10 4.27 12.01 11.55
C LYS A 10 3.67 11.96 10.17
N ARG A 11 3.32 13.12 9.63
CA ARG A 11 2.74 13.22 8.29
C ARG A 11 3.74 12.78 7.23
N LYS A 12 4.99 13.22 7.35
CA LYS A 12 6.05 12.86 6.44
C LYS A 12 6.29 11.35 6.44
N PHE A 13 6.35 10.76 7.63
CA PHE A 13 6.49 9.31 7.78
C PHE A 13 5.33 8.57 7.13
N ALA A 14 4.11 9.05 7.36
CA ALA A 14 2.91 8.42 6.80
C ALA A 14 2.91 8.48 5.26
N ILE A 15 3.34 9.60 4.69
CA ILE A 15 3.45 9.74 3.23
C ILE A 15 4.50 8.77 2.67
N GLU A 16 5.65 8.68 3.32
CA GLU A 16 6.71 7.75 2.91
C GLU A 16 6.24 6.31 2.99
N LEU A 17 5.54 5.96 4.07
CA LEU A 17 4.98 4.63 4.25
C LEU A 17 3.97 4.31 3.15
N LYS A 18 3.10 5.25 2.83
CA LYS A 18 2.10 5.09 1.78
C LYS A 18 2.76 4.82 0.44
N GLN A 19 3.80 5.58 0.10
CA GLN A 19 4.54 5.39 -1.15
C GLN A 19 5.22 4.03 -1.19
N LEU A 20 5.84 3.63 -0.10
CA LEU A 20 6.51 2.33 -0.01
C LEU A 20 5.51 1.19 -0.16
N VAL A 21 4.38 1.26 0.52
CA VAL A 21 3.34 0.23 0.43
C VAL A 21 2.78 0.16 -0.98
N HIS A 22 2.54 1.30 -1.61
CA HIS A 22 2.06 1.32 -3.00
C HIS A 22 3.05 0.63 -3.92
N GLN A 23 4.33 0.93 -3.80
CA GLN A 23 5.38 0.32 -4.61
C GLN A 23 5.40 -1.19 -4.41
N LYS A 24 5.32 -1.64 -3.16
CA LYS A 24 5.29 -3.07 -2.86
C LYS A 24 4.03 -3.75 -3.37
N CYS A 25 2.91 -3.08 -3.31
CA CYS A 25 1.66 -3.59 -3.86
C CYS A 25 1.76 -3.79 -5.37
N VAL A 26 2.36 -2.85 -6.08
CA VAL A 26 2.58 -2.95 -7.52
C VAL A 26 3.49 -4.14 -7.83
N GLU A 27 4.58 -4.31 -7.08
CA GLU A 27 5.50 -5.43 -7.27
C GLU A 27 4.81 -6.77 -7.03
N ILE A 28 4.05 -6.87 -5.94
CA ILE A 28 3.33 -8.09 -5.59
C ILE A 28 2.29 -8.42 -6.67
N ASN A 29 1.53 -7.43 -7.09
CA ASN A 29 0.53 -7.61 -8.14
C ASN A 29 1.15 -8.11 -9.43
N HIS A 30 2.27 -7.50 -9.83
CA HIS A 30 3.00 -7.91 -11.02
C HIS A 30 3.48 -9.37 -10.91
N TYR A 31 4.03 -9.73 -9.75
CA TYR A 31 4.53 -11.08 -9.52
C TYR A 31 3.39 -12.10 -9.51
N VAL A 32 2.28 -11.79 -8.85
CA VAL A 32 1.15 -12.69 -8.71
C VAL A 32 0.42 -12.91 -10.03
N SER A 33 0.33 -11.87 -10.86
CA SER A 33 -0.39 -11.95 -12.13
C SER A 33 0.51 -12.32 -13.32
N GLY A 34 1.79 -12.62 -13.06
CA GLY A 34 2.72 -13.03 -14.12
C GLY A 34 2.39 -14.41 -14.69
N CYS A 35 2.95 -14.71 -15.87
CA CYS A 35 2.70 -15.97 -16.57
C CYS A 35 3.15 -17.19 -15.77
N ASP A 36 4.18 -17.03 -14.94
CA ASP A 36 4.74 -18.13 -14.15
C ASP A 36 4.16 -18.18 -12.74
N SER A 37 3.09 -17.44 -12.49
CA SER A 37 2.49 -17.41 -11.16
C SER A 37 1.87 -18.76 -10.80
N PRO A 38 2.13 -19.28 -9.58
CA PRO A 38 1.50 -20.51 -9.12
C PRO A 38 0.06 -20.32 -8.64
N PHE A 39 -0.46 -19.11 -8.68
CA PHE A 39 -1.78 -18.79 -8.16
C PHE A 39 -2.87 -18.96 -9.23
N SER A 40 -4.02 -19.46 -8.79
CA SER A 40 -5.20 -19.54 -9.65
C SER A 40 -5.82 -18.13 -9.84
N TYR A 41 -6.71 -18.01 -10.83
CA TYR A 41 -7.37 -16.72 -11.07
C TYR A 41 -8.12 -16.22 -9.84
N THR A 42 -8.75 -17.10 -9.09
CA THR A 42 -9.46 -16.74 -7.87
C THR A 42 -8.49 -16.19 -6.82
N GLN A 43 -7.35 -16.84 -6.65
CA GLN A 43 -6.33 -16.39 -5.71
C GLN A 43 -5.73 -15.06 -6.12
N ILE A 44 -5.50 -14.87 -7.42
CA ILE A 44 -4.99 -13.60 -7.94
C ILE A 44 -5.99 -12.49 -7.64
N ALA A 45 -7.26 -12.71 -7.89
CA ALA A 45 -8.30 -11.73 -7.60
C ALA A 45 -8.35 -11.39 -6.11
N ASP A 46 -8.24 -12.38 -5.24
CA ASP A 46 -8.23 -12.19 -3.79
C ASP A 46 -7.04 -11.34 -3.34
N VAL A 47 -5.86 -11.63 -3.89
CA VAL A 47 -4.65 -10.85 -3.57
C VAL A 47 -4.80 -9.41 -4.03
N GLN A 48 -5.29 -9.21 -5.24
CA GLN A 48 -5.49 -7.86 -5.79
C GLN A 48 -6.49 -7.07 -4.96
N GLU A 49 -7.56 -7.71 -4.50
CA GLU A 49 -8.54 -7.07 -3.63
C GLU A 49 -7.92 -6.67 -2.29
N SER A 50 -7.13 -7.57 -1.69
CA SER A 50 -6.44 -7.28 -0.43
C SER A 50 -5.47 -6.11 -0.57
N LEU A 51 -4.72 -6.05 -1.66
CA LEU A 51 -3.79 -4.96 -1.92
C LEU A 51 -4.54 -3.63 -2.07
N ARG A 52 -5.68 -3.66 -2.74
CA ARG A 52 -6.51 -2.45 -2.89
C ARG A 52 -7.04 -1.98 -1.55
N GLU A 53 -7.47 -2.90 -0.69
CA GLU A 53 -7.94 -2.55 0.65
C GLU A 53 -6.85 -1.92 1.49
N ILE A 54 -5.63 -2.44 1.41
CA ILE A 54 -4.49 -1.87 2.14
C ILE A 54 -4.24 -0.43 1.67
N GLU A 55 -4.21 -0.20 0.37
CA GLU A 55 -3.99 1.14 -0.17
C GLU A 55 -5.14 2.09 0.21
N ASN A 56 -6.38 1.62 0.15
CA ASN A 56 -7.52 2.43 0.56
C ASN A 56 -7.45 2.82 2.03
N THR A 57 -7.08 1.86 2.89
CA THR A 57 -6.93 2.11 4.32
C THR A 57 -5.86 3.18 4.56
N LEU A 58 -4.72 3.08 3.88
CA LEU A 58 -3.67 4.07 4.01
C LEU A 58 -4.10 5.44 3.49
N ASN A 59 -4.83 5.47 2.37
CA ASN A 59 -5.34 6.73 1.83
C ASN A 59 -6.27 7.43 2.83
N ILE A 60 -7.10 6.67 3.52
CA ILE A 60 -8.00 7.22 4.53
C ILE A 60 -7.21 7.71 5.75
N LYS A 61 -6.25 6.91 6.23
CA LYS A 61 -5.47 7.25 7.43
C LYS A 61 -4.48 8.38 7.21
N VAL A 62 -4.00 8.55 5.99
CA VAL A 62 -2.99 9.56 5.64
C VAL A 62 -3.62 10.75 4.93
N LYS A 63 -4.92 10.86 4.98
CA LYS A 63 -5.63 11.95 4.32
C LYS A 63 -5.27 13.27 4.99
N GLU A 64 -4.89 14.23 4.20
CA GLU A 64 -4.53 15.57 4.64
C GLU A 64 -5.73 16.38 5.10
#